data_585240e8bbeb94925f293e8ba5834d6a
#
_entry.id   585240e8bbeb94925f293e8ba5834d6a
#
_cell.length_a   1.000
_cell.length_b   1.000
_cell.length_c   1.000
_cell.angle_alpha   90.00
_cell.angle_beta   90.00
_cell.angle_gamma   90.00
#
_symmetry.space_group_name_H-M   'P 1'
#
loop_
_entity.id
_entity.type
_entity.pdbx_description
1 polymer ?
#
loop_
_entity_poly.entity_id
_entity_poly.type
_entity_poly.pdbx_seq_one_letter_code
_entity_poly.pdbx_strand_id
1 'polypeptide(L)'
;MTTHFLRSYSLLLIKTCHRREVHAMGGMAAQIPIRDDPAANEAAMEKVRADKEREAGDGHDGTWVAHPGLVAIAKEIFDREMPQPNQIARKCQDVHVTAADLLKVPEGTITEAGLRQNLNVGIGYIEAWLRGTGCVPLYNLMEDAATAEISRALWQWIRHGAKLEDGRTIDATLCRGVLDEELTKLRETAGDEAYRRGRYEDAAKLFRELIEAPTFTELLTIPA
;
A
#
# COMPACT_ATOMS: atom_id res chain seq x y z
N MET A 1 -6.38 6.66 4.03
CA MET A 1 -5.98 7.40 5.26
C MET A 1 -7.17 7.84 6.11
N THR A 2 -8.40 7.41 5.80
CA THR A 2 -9.63 7.82 6.51
C THR A 2 -10.09 6.83 7.58
N THR A 3 -9.53 5.61 7.63
CA THR A 3 -9.82 4.63 8.68
C THR A 3 -9.34 5.13 10.04
N HIS A 4 -9.99 4.71 11.11
CA HIS A 4 -9.68 5.17 12.47
C HIS A 4 -8.20 5.00 12.84
N PHE A 5 -7.63 3.83 12.57
CA PHE A 5 -6.20 3.57 12.81
C PHE A 5 -5.29 4.56 12.07
N LEU A 6 -5.44 4.66 10.73
CA LEU A 6 -4.57 5.51 9.92
C LEU A 6 -4.71 6.99 10.28
N ARG A 7 -5.94 7.42 10.60
CA ARG A 7 -6.19 8.80 11.05
C ARG A 7 -5.51 9.08 12.39
N SER A 8 -5.66 8.17 13.34
CA SER A 8 -5.03 8.28 14.67
C SER A 8 -3.51 8.28 14.56
N TYR A 9 -2.95 7.37 13.76
CA TYR A 9 -1.51 7.30 13.50
C TYR A 9 -0.96 8.62 12.92
N SER A 10 -1.59 9.13 11.86
CA SER A 10 -1.16 10.37 11.19
C SER A 10 -1.17 11.57 12.15
N LEU A 11 -2.26 11.76 12.88
CA LEU A 11 -2.38 12.87 13.84
C LEU A 11 -1.38 12.75 15.02
N LEU A 12 -1.15 11.54 15.50
CA LEU A 12 -0.14 11.29 16.55
C LEU A 12 1.28 11.58 16.04
N LEU A 13 1.58 11.21 14.80
CA LEU A 13 2.85 11.52 14.15
C LEU A 13 3.11 13.03 14.11
N ILE A 14 2.15 13.80 13.58
CA ILE A 14 2.24 15.27 13.48
C ILE A 14 2.47 15.88 14.86
N LYS A 15 1.61 15.54 15.83
CA LYS A 15 1.74 16.02 17.22
C LYS A 15 3.10 15.70 17.81
N THR A 16 3.59 14.49 17.59
CA THR A 16 4.88 14.03 18.15
C THR A 16 6.04 14.76 17.54
N CYS A 17 6.07 14.93 16.23
CA CYS A 17 7.11 15.66 15.50
C CYS A 17 7.13 17.14 15.90
N HIS A 18 5.99 17.81 15.83
CA HIS A 18 5.88 19.25 16.12
C HIS A 18 6.18 19.57 17.59
N ARG A 19 5.83 18.68 18.51
CA ARG A 19 6.23 18.83 19.93
C ARG A 19 7.74 18.84 20.10
N ARG A 20 8.46 18.13 19.22
CA ARG A 20 9.94 18.01 19.22
C ARG A 20 10.63 18.96 18.26
N GLU A 21 9.91 19.92 17.69
CA GLU A 21 10.44 20.92 16.75
C GLU A 21 11.07 20.27 15.50
N VAL A 22 10.52 19.16 15.03
CA VAL A 22 10.91 18.49 13.78
C VAL A 22 9.74 18.40 12.82
N HIS A 23 10.04 18.33 11.51
CA HIS A 23 9.05 18.22 10.46
C HIS A 23 8.32 16.87 10.52
N ALA A 24 7.00 16.92 10.25
CA ALA A 24 6.17 15.74 10.03
C ALA A 24 5.95 15.54 8.52
N MET A 25 6.52 14.47 7.96
CA MET A 25 6.35 14.15 6.54
C MET A 25 5.15 13.24 6.33
N GLY A 26 4.32 13.58 5.34
CA GLY A 26 3.19 12.76 4.91
C GLY A 26 3.62 11.51 4.14
N GLY A 27 2.65 10.66 3.84
CA GLY A 27 2.88 9.42 3.10
C GLY A 27 3.10 9.62 1.60
N MET A 28 3.62 8.59 0.93
CA MET A 28 3.79 8.60 -0.51
C MET A 28 2.46 8.40 -1.23
N ALA A 29 2.18 9.27 -2.22
CA ALA A 29 1.17 8.97 -3.23
C ALA A 29 1.79 8.00 -4.25
N ALA A 30 1.33 6.75 -4.24
CA ALA A 30 1.89 5.67 -5.05
C ALA A 30 1.36 5.63 -6.49
N GLN A 31 0.40 6.48 -6.86
CA GLN A 31 -0.19 6.55 -8.19
C GLN A 31 0.87 6.86 -9.26
N ILE A 32 0.66 6.28 -10.43
CA ILE A 32 1.45 6.56 -11.63
C ILE A 32 0.50 7.16 -12.67
N PRO A 33 0.87 8.27 -13.36
CA PRO A 33 0.06 8.81 -14.43
C PRO A 33 -0.26 7.77 -15.51
N ILE A 34 -1.54 7.70 -15.91
CA ILE A 34 -2.03 6.75 -16.90
C ILE A 34 -2.09 7.46 -18.26
N ARG A 35 -1.33 6.96 -19.26
CA ARG A 35 -1.19 7.65 -20.54
C ARG A 35 -2.33 7.36 -21.53
N ASP A 36 -2.81 6.13 -21.51
CA ASP A 36 -3.71 5.63 -22.55
C ASP A 36 -5.20 5.66 -22.15
N ASP A 37 -5.52 6.14 -20.95
CA ASP A 37 -6.87 6.32 -20.43
C ASP A 37 -7.00 7.65 -19.65
N PRO A 38 -7.42 8.74 -20.33
CA PRO A 38 -7.56 10.04 -19.68
C PRO A 38 -8.56 10.07 -18.53
N ALA A 39 -9.65 9.28 -18.59
CA ALA A 39 -10.66 9.25 -17.52
C ALA A 39 -10.12 8.54 -16.28
N ALA A 40 -9.46 7.40 -16.45
CA ALA A 40 -8.79 6.69 -15.36
C ALA A 40 -7.65 7.54 -14.76
N ASN A 41 -6.90 8.27 -15.61
CA ASN A 41 -5.86 9.19 -15.15
C ASN A 41 -6.44 10.32 -14.28
N GLU A 42 -7.51 10.97 -14.71
CA GLU A 42 -8.13 12.04 -13.92
C GLU A 42 -8.64 11.51 -12.58
N ALA A 43 -9.29 10.35 -12.55
CA ALA A 43 -9.72 9.69 -11.32
C ALA A 43 -8.55 9.34 -10.38
N ALA A 44 -7.39 8.95 -10.93
CA ALA A 44 -6.18 8.71 -10.15
C ALA A 44 -5.60 10.02 -9.59
N MET A 45 -5.54 11.08 -10.39
CA MET A 45 -5.05 12.40 -9.97
C MET A 45 -5.94 13.02 -8.90
N GLU A 46 -7.25 12.84 -8.99
CA GLU A 46 -8.18 13.31 -7.96
C GLU A 46 -7.93 12.64 -6.60
N LYS A 47 -7.61 11.35 -6.59
CA LYS A 47 -7.19 10.65 -5.36
C LYS A 47 -5.91 11.24 -4.78
N VAL A 48 -4.96 11.61 -5.64
CA VAL A 48 -3.71 12.28 -5.19
C VAL A 48 -4.03 13.65 -4.60
N ARG A 49 -4.89 14.47 -5.25
CA ARG A 49 -5.30 15.78 -4.71
C ARG A 49 -5.93 15.64 -3.33
N ALA A 50 -6.94 14.80 -3.20
CA ALA A 50 -7.63 14.56 -1.94
C ALA A 50 -6.71 14.06 -0.83
N ASP A 51 -5.69 13.26 -1.19
CA ASP A 51 -4.67 12.79 -0.25
C ASP A 51 -3.79 13.95 0.24
N LYS A 52 -3.28 14.76 -0.68
CA LYS A 52 -2.39 15.88 -0.33
C LYS A 52 -3.10 17.02 0.37
N GLU A 53 -4.37 17.30 0.03
CA GLU A 53 -5.21 18.25 0.75
C GLU A 53 -5.42 17.84 2.21
N ARG A 54 -5.69 16.56 2.45
CA ARG A 54 -5.80 16.02 3.80
C ARG A 54 -4.48 16.13 4.56
N GLU A 55 -3.36 15.72 3.94
CA GLU A 55 -2.03 15.76 4.58
C GLU A 55 -1.64 17.19 4.98
N ALA A 56 -1.71 18.15 4.05
CA ALA A 56 -1.39 19.55 4.32
C ALA A 56 -2.35 20.14 5.35
N GLY A 57 -3.67 19.90 5.21
CA GLY A 57 -4.70 20.36 6.14
C GLY A 57 -4.57 19.79 7.55
N ASP A 58 -4.08 18.55 7.70
CA ASP A 58 -3.82 17.93 9.00
C ASP A 58 -2.60 18.53 9.71
N GLY A 59 -1.65 19.06 8.96
CA GLY A 59 -0.46 19.72 9.50
C GLY A 59 0.87 19.09 9.12
N HIS A 60 0.92 18.20 8.12
CA HIS A 60 2.21 17.73 7.61
C HIS A 60 2.99 18.87 6.96
N ASP A 61 4.31 18.83 7.10
CA ASP A 61 5.24 19.85 6.60
C ASP A 61 5.75 19.54 5.18
N GLY A 62 5.36 18.41 4.64
CA GLY A 62 5.72 17.96 3.31
C GLY A 62 5.17 16.58 3.04
N THR A 63 5.46 16.07 1.85
CA THR A 63 4.93 14.77 1.40
C THR A 63 5.87 14.07 0.44
N TRP A 64 5.52 12.83 0.08
CA TRP A 64 6.19 12.02 -0.93
C TRP A 64 5.25 11.72 -2.09
N VAL A 65 5.84 11.57 -3.27
CA VAL A 65 5.15 11.10 -4.49
C VAL A 65 6.03 10.08 -5.20
N ALA A 66 5.44 9.01 -5.73
CA ALA A 66 6.17 7.94 -6.40
C ALA A 66 6.61 8.29 -7.83
N HIS A 67 6.02 9.33 -8.42
CA HIS A 67 6.28 9.70 -9.81
C HIS A 67 6.48 11.21 -9.94
N PRO A 68 7.50 11.68 -10.70
CA PRO A 68 7.78 13.12 -10.86
C PRO A 68 6.59 13.90 -11.44
N GLY A 69 5.73 13.28 -12.24
CA GLY A 69 4.50 13.91 -12.77
C GLY A 69 3.48 14.33 -11.70
N LEU A 70 3.61 13.85 -10.45
CA LEU A 70 2.75 14.22 -9.33
C LEU A 70 3.28 15.41 -8.51
N VAL A 71 4.53 15.82 -8.74
CA VAL A 71 5.17 16.89 -7.96
C VAL A 71 4.41 18.21 -8.08
N ALA A 72 3.96 18.56 -9.29
CA ALA A 72 3.21 19.80 -9.50
C ALA A 72 1.92 19.86 -8.69
N ILE A 73 1.17 18.76 -8.66
CA ILE A 73 -0.08 18.63 -7.89
C ILE A 73 0.19 18.77 -6.39
N ALA A 74 1.15 18.02 -5.89
CA ALA A 74 1.49 18.06 -4.47
C ALA A 74 1.98 19.45 -4.05
N LYS A 75 2.86 20.06 -4.87
CA LYS A 75 3.39 21.40 -4.60
C LYS A 75 2.31 22.46 -4.58
N GLU A 76 1.39 22.49 -5.55
CA GLU A 76 0.28 23.44 -5.61
C GLU A 76 -0.54 23.41 -4.32
N ILE A 77 -0.85 22.20 -3.82
CA ILE A 77 -1.65 22.03 -2.61
C ILE A 77 -0.87 22.49 -1.37
N PHE A 78 0.38 22.08 -1.21
CA PHE A 78 1.18 22.48 -0.06
C PHE A 78 1.48 24.00 -0.08
N ASP A 79 1.76 24.60 -1.22
CA ASP A 79 1.96 26.05 -1.34
C ASP A 79 0.69 26.84 -0.91
N ARG A 80 -0.52 26.30 -1.20
CA ARG A 80 -1.79 26.90 -0.81
C ARG A 80 -2.10 26.71 0.69
N GLU A 81 -1.97 25.50 1.19
CA GLU A 81 -2.36 25.12 2.56
C GLU A 81 -1.29 25.46 3.61
N MET A 82 -0.04 25.51 3.21
CA MET A 82 1.12 25.81 4.05
C MET A 82 1.92 26.99 3.47
N PRO A 83 1.40 28.23 3.60
CA PRO A 83 2.09 29.42 3.05
C PRO A 83 3.38 29.80 3.80
N GLN A 84 3.63 29.21 4.94
CA GLN A 84 4.87 29.34 5.71
C GLN A 84 5.82 28.17 5.42
N PRO A 85 7.12 28.26 5.74
CA PRO A 85 8.10 27.21 5.46
C PRO A 85 7.77 25.84 6.09
N ASN A 86 6.96 25.81 7.13
CA ASN A 86 6.52 24.60 7.83
C ASN A 86 5.29 24.89 8.71
N GLN A 87 4.74 23.83 9.31
CA GLN A 87 3.62 23.88 10.24
C GLN A 87 4.01 23.51 11.70
N ILE A 88 5.30 23.49 12.05
CA ILE A 88 5.82 23.06 13.36
C ILE A 88 5.17 23.82 14.53
N ALA A 89 4.75 25.07 14.32
CA ALA A 89 4.02 25.86 15.33
C ALA A 89 2.65 25.25 15.70
N ARG A 90 2.06 24.44 14.83
CA ARG A 90 0.79 23.74 15.05
C ARG A 90 1.03 22.51 15.92
N LYS A 91 0.96 22.67 17.25
CA LYS A 91 1.30 21.61 18.22
C LYS A 91 0.25 20.53 18.40
N CYS A 92 -0.93 20.63 17.78
CA CYS A 92 -2.02 19.66 17.85
C CYS A 92 -2.33 19.19 19.27
N GLN A 93 -2.50 20.15 20.20
CA GLN A 93 -2.71 19.84 21.64
C GLN A 93 -4.04 19.13 21.90
N ASP A 94 -5.02 19.34 21.03
CA ASP A 94 -6.34 18.71 21.01
C ASP A 94 -6.32 17.24 20.55
N VAL A 95 -5.22 16.78 19.96
CA VAL A 95 -5.08 15.39 19.51
C VAL A 95 -4.77 14.49 20.71
N HIS A 96 -5.65 13.54 20.97
CA HIS A 96 -5.49 12.51 22.00
C HIS A 96 -5.63 11.13 21.35
N VAL A 97 -4.53 10.38 21.28
CA VAL A 97 -4.47 9.03 20.69
C VAL A 97 -3.95 8.07 21.73
N THR A 98 -4.66 6.99 21.94
CA THR A 98 -4.33 5.91 22.88
C THR A 98 -3.83 4.66 22.13
N ALA A 99 -3.29 3.70 22.86
CA ALA A 99 -2.94 2.40 22.30
C ALA A 99 -4.16 1.69 21.68
N ALA A 100 -5.35 1.86 22.27
CA ALA A 100 -6.59 1.28 21.73
C ALA A 100 -6.94 1.84 20.35
N ASP A 101 -6.71 3.13 20.10
CA ASP A 101 -6.94 3.75 18.80
C ASP A 101 -6.01 3.18 17.72
N LEU A 102 -4.76 2.87 18.08
CA LEU A 102 -3.76 2.30 17.18
C LEU A 102 -3.93 0.79 16.96
N LEU A 103 -4.71 0.12 17.81
CA LEU A 103 -5.01 -1.32 17.70
C LEU A 103 -6.41 -1.60 17.17
N LYS A 104 -7.20 -0.55 16.92
CA LYS A 104 -8.57 -0.73 16.40
C LYS A 104 -8.53 -1.24 14.97
N VAL A 105 -8.97 -2.48 14.79
CA VAL A 105 -9.09 -3.10 13.47
C VAL A 105 -10.16 -2.34 12.67
N PRO A 106 -9.86 -1.91 11.43
CA PRO A 106 -10.85 -1.27 10.57
C PRO A 106 -12.02 -2.20 10.24
N GLU A 107 -13.22 -1.66 10.23
CA GLU A 107 -14.40 -2.34 9.70
C GLU A 107 -14.38 -2.26 8.16
N GLY A 108 -14.84 -3.32 7.50
CA GLY A 108 -14.91 -3.37 6.05
C GLY A 108 -15.14 -4.79 5.55
N THR A 109 -15.43 -4.92 4.26
CA THR A 109 -15.58 -6.20 3.59
C THR A 109 -14.26 -6.63 2.96
N ILE A 110 -14.01 -7.93 2.99
CA ILE A 110 -12.92 -8.55 2.24
C ILE A 110 -13.53 -9.14 0.98
N THR A 111 -13.15 -8.62 -0.18
CA THR A 111 -13.67 -9.08 -1.47
C THR A 111 -12.75 -10.12 -2.12
N GLU A 112 -13.30 -10.95 -2.99
CA GLU A 112 -12.48 -11.86 -3.80
C GLU A 112 -11.50 -11.08 -4.70
N ALA A 113 -11.93 -9.93 -5.24
CA ALA A 113 -11.06 -9.06 -6.03
C ALA A 113 -9.86 -8.57 -5.22
N GLY A 114 -10.06 -8.18 -3.95
CA GLY A 114 -8.97 -7.79 -3.04
C GLY A 114 -8.04 -8.95 -2.69
N LEU A 115 -8.59 -10.15 -2.49
CA LEU A 115 -7.80 -11.37 -2.31
C LEU A 115 -6.88 -11.64 -3.51
N ARG A 116 -7.44 -11.59 -4.72
CA ARG A 116 -6.71 -11.78 -5.98
C ARG A 116 -5.63 -10.72 -6.17
N GLN A 117 -5.96 -9.46 -5.92
CA GLN A 117 -5.01 -8.36 -6.04
C GLN A 117 -3.83 -8.54 -5.08
N ASN A 118 -4.07 -8.92 -3.82
CA ASN A 118 -2.99 -9.18 -2.87
C ASN A 118 -2.06 -10.31 -3.33
N LEU A 119 -2.62 -11.41 -3.87
CA LEU A 119 -1.81 -12.50 -4.41
C LEU A 119 -0.98 -12.03 -5.61
N ASN A 120 -1.60 -11.31 -6.53
CA ASN A 120 -0.94 -10.83 -7.74
C ASN A 120 0.16 -9.82 -7.43
N VAL A 121 -0.09 -8.84 -6.54
CA VAL A 121 0.90 -7.85 -6.10
C VAL A 121 2.06 -8.52 -5.38
N GLY A 122 1.77 -9.44 -4.45
CA GLY A 122 2.81 -10.16 -3.71
C GLY A 122 3.74 -10.97 -4.64
N ILE A 123 3.17 -11.70 -5.58
CA ILE A 123 3.95 -12.46 -6.58
C ILE A 123 4.73 -11.52 -7.49
N GLY A 124 4.07 -10.50 -8.06
CA GLY A 124 4.69 -9.57 -9.00
C GLY A 124 5.83 -8.77 -8.38
N TYR A 125 5.69 -8.35 -7.13
CA TYR A 125 6.76 -7.65 -6.42
C TYR A 125 7.94 -8.57 -6.10
N ILE A 126 7.71 -9.78 -5.55
CA ILE A 126 8.79 -10.73 -5.26
C ILE A 126 9.49 -11.16 -6.54
N GLU A 127 8.76 -11.34 -7.64
CA GLU A 127 9.35 -11.65 -8.95
C GLU A 127 10.33 -10.55 -9.39
N ALA A 128 9.92 -9.27 -9.29
CA ALA A 128 10.78 -8.15 -9.61
C ALA A 128 12.00 -8.07 -8.69
N TRP A 129 11.80 -8.28 -7.38
CA TRP A 129 12.87 -8.32 -6.38
C TRP A 129 13.91 -9.41 -6.67
N LEU A 130 13.47 -10.64 -6.97
CA LEU A 130 14.34 -11.77 -7.34
C LEU A 130 15.14 -11.52 -8.62
N ARG A 131 14.69 -10.59 -9.47
CA ARG A 131 15.45 -10.11 -10.63
C ARG A 131 16.35 -8.90 -10.34
N GLY A 132 16.39 -8.43 -9.08
CA GLY A 132 17.21 -7.31 -8.65
C GLY A 132 16.54 -5.93 -8.82
N THR A 133 15.21 -5.88 -8.95
CA THR A 133 14.45 -4.63 -9.08
C THR A 133 13.69 -4.35 -7.78
N GLY A 134 14.02 -3.24 -7.10
CA GLY A 134 13.45 -2.89 -5.80
C GLY A 134 12.09 -2.18 -5.83
N CYS A 135 11.58 -1.84 -7.01
CA CYS A 135 10.23 -1.30 -7.21
C CYS A 135 9.67 -1.70 -8.56
N VAL A 136 8.36 -1.84 -8.65
CA VAL A 136 7.66 -2.27 -9.87
C VAL A 136 6.28 -1.62 -9.97
N PRO A 137 5.86 -1.14 -11.17
CA PRO A 137 4.51 -0.64 -11.37
C PRO A 137 3.53 -1.80 -11.49
N LEU A 138 2.58 -1.89 -10.56
CA LEU A 138 1.47 -2.85 -10.57
C LEU A 138 0.15 -2.10 -10.35
N TYR A 139 -0.87 -2.38 -11.15
CA TYR A 139 -2.21 -1.74 -11.04
C TYR A 139 -2.16 -0.19 -11.03
N ASN A 140 -1.27 0.40 -11.83
CA ASN A 140 -0.99 1.85 -11.86
C ASN A 140 -0.53 2.46 -10.52
N LEU A 141 0.02 1.62 -9.66
CA LEU A 141 0.69 2.01 -8.43
C LEU A 141 2.16 1.60 -8.49
N MET A 142 3.03 2.40 -7.93
CA MET A 142 4.43 2.01 -7.73
C MET A 142 4.51 1.18 -6.45
N GLU A 143 4.79 -0.10 -6.60
CA GLU A 143 5.03 -1.00 -5.48
C GLU A 143 6.52 -1.02 -5.14
N ASP A 144 6.83 -0.75 -3.89
CA ASP A 144 8.10 -1.00 -3.23
C ASP A 144 7.94 -2.07 -2.14
N ALA A 145 8.99 -2.39 -1.40
CA ALA A 145 8.91 -3.40 -0.34
C ALA A 145 7.86 -3.08 0.73
N ALA A 146 7.68 -1.79 1.07
CA ALA A 146 6.73 -1.37 2.10
C ALA A 146 5.27 -1.47 1.63
N THR A 147 4.99 -1.06 0.38
CA THR A 147 3.63 -1.16 -0.18
C THR A 147 3.25 -2.60 -0.50
N ALA A 148 4.18 -3.39 -1.06
CA ALA A 148 3.96 -4.80 -1.34
C ALA A 148 3.74 -5.64 -0.06
N GLU A 149 4.28 -5.19 1.09
CA GLU A 149 4.07 -5.84 2.38
C GLU A 149 2.59 -5.93 2.77
N ILE A 150 1.76 -5.00 2.29
CA ILE A 150 0.30 -5.00 2.51
C ILE A 150 -0.34 -6.28 1.98
N SER A 151 0.20 -6.86 0.90
CA SER A 151 -0.30 -8.12 0.33
C SER A 151 -0.26 -9.28 1.32
N ARG A 152 0.63 -9.23 2.33
CA ARG A 152 0.71 -10.23 3.39
C ARG A 152 -0.40 -10.12 4.45
N ALA A 153 -1.37 -9.22 4.28
CA ALA A 153 -2.62 -9.29 5.03
C ALA A 153 -3.28 -10.68 4.89
N LEU A 154 -3.00 -11.41 3.81
CA LEU A 154 -3.42 -12.79 3.58
C LEU A 154 -2.99 -13.73 4.70
N TRP A 155 -1.79 -13.57 5.28
CA TRP A 155 -1.35 -14.33 6.43
C TRP A 155 -2.29 -14.16 7.63
N GLN A 156 -2.69 -12.92 7.91
CA GLN A 156 -3.65 -12.64 8.99
C GLN A 156 -5.03 -13.19 8.66
N TRP A 157 -5.49 -13.05 7.43
CA TRP A 157 -6.79 -13.55 7.00
C TRP A 157 -6.88 -15.07 7.13
N ILE A 158 -5.85 -15.82 6.71
CA ILE A 158 -5.77 -17.27 6.88
C ILE A 158 -5.76 -17.63 8.37
N ARG A 159 -4.90 -17.00 9.14
CA ARG A 159 -4.72 -17.32 10.56
C ARG A 159 -5.97 -17.08 11.40
N HIS A 160 -6.74 -16.06 11.08
CA HIS A 160 -7.95 -15.68 11.81
C HIS A 160 -9.23 -16.19 11.16
N GLY A 161 -9.16 -16.97 10.11
CA GLY A 161 -10.33 -17.51 9.41
C GLY A 161 -11.26 -16.39 8.92
N ALA A 162 -10.67 -15.31 8.38
CA ALA A 162 -11.45 -14.19 7.84
C ALA A 162 -12.38 -14.68 6.73
N LYS A 163 -13.47 -13.94 6.49
CA LYS A 163 -14.47 -14.33 5.48
C LYS A 163 -14.50 -13.32 4.34
N LEU A 164 -14.63 -13.85 3.13
CA LEU A 164 -15.02 -13.05 1.97
C LEU A 164 -16.47 -12.57 2.12
N GLU A 165 -16.83 -11.54 1.36
CA GLU A 165 -18.19 -10.98 1.32
C GLU A 165 -19.26 -12.00 0.92
N ASP A 166 -18.88 -13.06 0.18
CA ASP A 166 -19.78 -14.18 -0.18
C ASP A 166 -19.87 -15.28 0.88
N GLY A 167 -19.19 -15.11 2.02
CA GLY A 167 -19.22 -16.02 3.16
C GLY A 167 -18.16 -17.13 3.16
N ARG A 168 -17.40 -17.32 2.07
CA ARG A 168 -16.29 -18.27 2.04
C ARG A 168 -15.23 -17.90 3.05
N THR A 169 -14.73 -18.89 3.79
CA THR A 169 -13.61 -18.67 4.71
C THR A 169 -12.30 -18.63 3.93
N ILE A 170 -11.47 -17.64 4.23
CA ILE A 170 -10.13 -17.54 3.66
C ILE A 170 -9.21 -18.49 4.43
N ASP A 171 -8.80 -19.55 3.76
CA ASP A 171 -7.86 -20.53 4.26
C ASP A 171 -6.73 -20.78 3.23
N ALA A 172 -5.76 -21.60 3.60
CA ALA A 172 -4.64 -21.93 2.73
C ALA A 172 -5.11 -22.61 1.43
N THR A 173 -6.18 -23.40 1.45
CA THR A 173 -6.69 -24.12 0.29
C THR A 173 -7.28 -23.14 -0.74
N LEU A 174 -8.11 -22.21 -0.27
CA LEU A 174 -8.67 -21.15 -1.12
C LEU A 174 -7.55 -20.28 -1.72
N CYS A 175 -6.59 -19.85 -0.88
CA CYS A 175 -5.47 -19.02 -1.35
C CYS A 175 -4.61 -19.73 -2.40
N ARG A 176 -4.33 -21.03 -2.26
CA ARG A 176 -3.60 -21.82 -3.26
C ARG A 176 -4.34 -21.90 -4.59
N GLY A 177 -5.64 -22.18 -4.56
CA GLY A 177 -6.43 -22.26 -5.78
C GLY A 177 -6.46 -20.92 -6.54
N VAL A 178 -6.69 -19.81 -5.81
CA VAL A 178 -6.68 -18.48 -6.42
C VAL A 178 -5.27 -18.09 -6.90
N LEU A 179 -4.21 -18.49 -6.17
CA LEU A 179 -2.82 -18.24 -6.58
C LEU A 179 -2.50 -18.91 -7.92
N ASP A 180 -2.90 -20.16 -8.11
CA ASP A 180 -2.69 -20.90 -9.37
C ASP A 180 -3.42 -20.21 -10.55
N GLU A 181 -4.63 -19.70 -10.29
CA GLU A 181 -5.38 -18.92 -11.29
C GLU A 181 -4.67 -17.59 -11.61
N GLU A 182 -4.14 -16.87 -10.60
CA GLU A 182 -3.40 -15.63 -10.82
C GLU A 182 -2.07 -15.86 -11.54
N LEU A 183 -1.36 -16.95 -11.28
CA LEU A 183 -0.18 -17.33 -12.06
C LEU A 183 -0.52 -17.56 -13.56
N THR A 184 -1.64 -18.20 -13.83
CA THR A 184 -2.12 -18.39 -15.20
C THR A 184 -2.34 -17.03 -15.89
N LYS A 185 -3.01 -16.09 -15.22
CA LYS A 185 -3.25 -14.74 -15.76
C LYS A 185 -1.93 -13.95 -15.93
N LEU A 186 -1.01 -14.07 -14.99
CA LEU A 186 0.31 -13.43 -15.10
C LEU A 186 1.08 -13.96 -16.30
N ARG A 187 1.02 -15.26 -16.56
CA ARG A 187 1.62 -15.87 -17.74
C ARG A 187 0.99 -15.38 -19.04
N GLU A 188 -0.34 -15.30 -19.09
CA GLU A 188 -1.07 -14.76 -20.24
C GLU A 188 -0.71 -13.29 -20.51
N THR A 189 -0.62 -12.47 -19.44
CA THR A 189 -0.31 -11.04 -19.55
C THR A 189 1.15 -10.78 -19.93
N ALA A 190 2.09 -11.50 -19.32
CA ALA A 190 3.52 -11.35 -19.60
C ALA A 190 3.91 -11.96 -20.95
N GLY A 191 3.19 -13.00 -21.38
CA GLY A 191 3.55 -13.85 -22.49
C GLY A 191 4.53 -14.97 -22.09
N ASP A 192 4.44 -16.11 -22.76
CA ASP A 192 5.19 -17.34 -22.41
C ASP A 192 6.71 -17.14 -22.33
N GLU A 193 7.28 -16.31 -23.18
CA GLU A 193 8.72 -16.08 -23.20
C GLU A 193 9.18 -15.26 -22.00
N ALA A 194 8.49 -14.15 -21.72
CA ALA A 194 8.80 -13.29 -20.58
C ALA A 194 8.54 -14.02 -19.24
N TYR A 195 7.45 -14.79 -19.18
CA TYR A 195 7.14 -15.59 -18.01
C TYR A 195 8.25 -16.63 -17.71
N ARG A 196 8.74 -17.36 -18.73
CA ARG A 196 9.83 -18.36 -18.57
C ARG A 196 11.18 -17.75 -18.22
N ARG A 197 11.45 -16.51 -18.65
CA ARG A 197 12.67 -15.76 -18.28
C ARG A 197 12.57 -15.14 -16.89
N GLY A 198 11.36 -14.89 -16.43
CA GLY A 198 11.07 -14.33 -15.11
C GLY A 198 11.25 -15.35 -13.99
N ARG A 199 10.95 -14.91 -12.77
CA ARG A 199 11.06 -15.71 -11.56
C ARG A 199 9.67 -15.92 -10.91
N TYR A 200 8.61 -15.99 -11.71
CA TYR A 200 7.22 -16.06 -11.22
C TYR A 200 6.95 -17.32 -10.38
N GLU A 201 7.45 -18.47 -10.78
CA GLU A 201 7.29 -19.73 -10.04
C GLU A 201 7.98 -19.68 -8.68
N ASP A 202 9.22 -19.16 -8.63
CA ASP A 202 9.96 -18.98 -7.40
C ASP A 202 9.27 -17.96 -6.49
N ALA A 203 8.79 -16.85 -7.06
CA ALA A 203 8.07 -15.82 -6.34
C ALA A 203 6.76 -16.35 -5.74
N ALA A 204 6.00 -17.12 -6.52
CA ALA A 204 4.75 -17.72 -6.06
C ALA A 204 4.98 -18.75 -4.95
N LYS A 205 6.02 -19.57 -5.08
CA LYS A 205 6.42 -20.53 -4.04
C LYS A 205 6.76 -19.80 -2.75
N LEU A 206 7.62 -18.79 -2.83
CA LEU A 206 8.06 -18.01 -1.67
C LEU A 206 6.88 -17.25 -1.04
N PHE A 207 6.02 -16.61 -1.84
CA PHE A 207 4.88 -15.89 -1.31
C PHE A 207 3.89 -16.83 -0.60
N ARG A 208 3.66 -18.01 -1.16
CA ARG A 208 2.84 -19.04 -0.50
C ARG A 208 3.44 -19.46 0.84
N GLU A 209 4.74 -19.71 0.91
CA GLU A 209 5.44 -20.04 2.16
C GLU A 209 5.27 -18.93 3.20
N LEU A 210 5.35 -17.67 2.78
CA LEU A 210 5.18 -16.51 3.65
C LEU A 210 3.76 -16.37 4.22
N ILE A 211 2.73 -16.58 3.41
CA ILE A 211 1.33 -16.42 3.86
C ILE A 211 0.82 -17.65 4.64
N GLU A 212 1.45 -18.81 4.50
CA GLU A 212 1.10 -20.05 5.21
C GLU A 212 2.00 -20.33 6.43
N ALA A 213 3.05 -19.54 6.64
CA ALA A 213 4.00 -19.74 7.73
C ALA A 213 3.30 -19.74 9.11
N PRO A 214 3.72 -20.60 10.06
CA PRO A 214 3.15 -20.62 11.41
C PRO A 214 3.42 -19.33 12.19
N THR A 215 4.51 -18.63 11.86
CA THR A 215 4.90 -17.34 12.44
C THR A 215 5.08 -16.32 11.34
N PHE A 216 4.71 -15.06 11.63
CA PHE A 216 4.87 -13.99 10.67
C PHE A 216 6.36 -13.65 10.48
N THR A 217 6.85 -13.72 9.26
CA THR A 217 8.21 -13.30 8.90
C THR A 217 8.30 -11.77 8.91
N GLU A 218 9.35 -11.20 9.43
CA GLU A 218 9.47 -9.75 9.67
C GLU A 218 9.27 -8.90 8.41
N LEU A 219 9.94 -9.26 7.31
CA LEU A 219 9.77 -8.62 6.00
C LEU A 219 9.72 -9.65 4.88
N LEU A 220 8.92 -9.37 3.82
CA LEU A 220 8.76 -10.26 2.66
C LEU A 220 10.06 -10.44 1.86
N THR A 221 10.96 -9.48 1.90
CA THR A 221 12.24 -9.50 1.14
C THR A 221 13.39 -10.17 1.88
N ILE A 222 13.25 -10.48 3.18
CA ILE A 222 14.32 -11.19 3.93
C ILE A 222 14.58 -12.59 3.40
N PRO A 223 13.54 -13.42 3.13
CA PRO A 223 13.75 -14.76 2.59
C PRO A 223 13.91 -14.83 1.06
N ALA A 224 13.79 -13.69 0.36
CA ALA A 224 13.79 -13.61 -1.09
C ALA A 224 15.19 -13.47 -1.72
#